data_a1d48051b8af6e974061a30f7dfbb4a9
#
_entry.id   a1d48051b8af6e974061a30f7dfbb4a9
#
_cell.length_a   1.000
_cell.length_b   1.000
_cell.length_c   1.000
_cell.angle_alpha   90.00
_cell.angle_beta   90.00
_cell.angle_gamma   90.00
#
_symmetry.space_group_name_H-M   'P 1'
#
loop_
_entity.id
_entity.type
_entity.pdbx_description
1 polymer ?
#
loop_
_entity_poly.entity_id
_entity_poly.type
_entity_poly.pdbx_seq_one_letter_code
_entity_poly.pdbx_strand_id
1 'polypeptide(L)'
;NPCIGIGKHQQVVEVQCQREYEGKGAHPNYIAKGVIDGFEEFKKPGIKKPYCLNQVKDNPLFKGVWTWSRGGGWGGPYIKNEFWIELNAYVISHWASNPLKTEKEILYDFVKAKGLPESEWEMFRRLCLLSEDGVIKGQYSTMGDTYVNWTRDDTITGDVYQKSYFDRMIERNQVNAYLKEKEEAVRIWKEIELISQKLHFPSEELNHFIRISCSYGRIKYELFAVSWQIMLCGYVADTTKKSFNRIEMDKYITAFDDLWKEWNDLSLENDNCPSMYKISSNF
;
A
#
# COMPACT_ATOMS: atom_id res chain seq x y z
N ASN A 1 7.38 -18.12 -1.49
CA ASN A 1 8.21 -18.75 -0.48
C ASN A 1 9.06 -19.85 -1.13
N PRO A 2 10.40 -19.77 -1.10
CA PRO A 2 11.26 -20.73 -1.77
C PRO A 2 11.27 -22.13 -1.14
N CYS A 3 10.65 -22.31 0.02
CA CYS A 3 10.66 -23.56 0.77
C CYS A 3 9.44 -24.44 0.51
N ILE A 4 8.44 -23.96 -0.22
CA ILE A 4 7.25 -24.77 -0.51
C ILE A 4 7.58 -25.93 -1.42
N GLY A 5 7.17 -27.13 -1.01
CA GLY A 5 7.43 -28.38 -1.72
C GLY A 5 8.79 -29.01 -1.45
N ILE A 6 9.60 -28.43 -0.53
CA ILE A 6 10.88 -29.01 -0.12
C ILE A 6 10.66 -29.91 1.11
N GLY A 7 11.27 -31.11 1.09
CA GLY A 7 11.21 -32.06 2.20
C GLY A 7 10.03 -33.02 2.14
N LYS A 8 9.62 -33.54 3.31
CA LYS A 8 8.60 -34.60 3.45
C LYS A 8 7.44 -34.21 4.36
N HIS A 9 7.52 -33.06 4.99
CA HIS A 9 6.50 -32.61 5.95
C HIS A 9 5.44 -31.75 5.25
N GLN A 10 4.23 -31.82 5.79
CA GLN A 10 3.15 -30.91 5.41
C GLN A 10 3.56 -29.47 5.72
N GLN A 11 3.16 -28.55 4.86
CA GLN A 11 3.57 -27.15 4.90
C GLN A 11 2.34 -26.24 4.88
N VAL A 12 2.37 -25.27 5.75
CA VAL A 12 1.43 -24.15 5.78
C VAL A 12 2.20 -22.88 5.41
N VAL A 13 1.64 -22.06 4.53
CA VAL A 13 2.25 -20.79 4.12
C VAL A 13 1.71 -19.68 4.99
N GLU A 14 2.60 -18.91 5.57
CA GLU A 14 2.24 -17.65 6.18
C GLU A 14 1.98 -16.60 5.09
N VAL A 15 0.85 -15.94 5.18
CA VAL A 15 0.49 -14.79 4.36
C VAL A 15 0.02 -13.66 5.27
N GLN A 16 0.29 -12.43 4.89
CA GLN A 16 -0.20 -11.26 5.60
C GLN A 16 -1.49 -10.76 4.95
N CYS A 17 -2.46 -10.30 5.75
CA CYS A 17 -3.66 -9.64 5.25
C CYS A 17 -3.50 -8.14 5.07
N GLN A 18 -2.37 -7.63 5.50
CA GLN A 18 -1.84 -6.32 5.18
C GLN A 18 -0.32 -6.37 5.26
N ARG A 19 0.37 -5.53 4.53
CA ARG A 19 1.80 -5.35 4.70
C ARG A 19 2.07 -4.52 5.94
N GLU A 20 3.11 -4.89 6.68
CA GLU A 20 3.33 -4.47 8.07
C GLU A 20 3.41 -2.95 8.26
N TYR A 21 3.91 -2.22 7.30
CA TYR A 21 4.20 -0.79 7.41
C TYR A 21 3.47 0.07 6.38
N GLU A 22 2.39 -0.44 5.82
CA GLU A 22 1.68 0.19 4.71
C GLU A 22 0.32 0.75 5.12
N GLY A 23 0.22 1.36 6.30
CA GLY A 23 -1.00 2.02 6.74
C GLY A 23 -1.92 1.20 7.63
N LYS A 24 -1.51 -0.01 8.06
CA LYS A 24 -2.19 -0.85 9.08
C LYS A 24 -3.72 -0.93 8.93
N GLY A 25 -4.23 -0.89 7.70
CA GLY A 25 -5.65 -0.92 7.40
C GLY A 25 -6.37 0.44 7.51
N ALA A 26 -5.66 1.54 7.78
CA ALA A 26 -6.25 2.88 7.82
C ALA A 26 -6.65 3.38 6.42
N HIS A 27 -6.03 2.85 5.39
CA HIS A 27 -6.40 3.09 4.01
C HIS A 27 -6.45 1.75 3.24
N PRO A 28 -7.11 1.70 2.06
CA PRO A 28 -7.13 0.49 1.25
C PRO A 28 -5.71 0.06 0.87
N ASN A 29 -5.46 -1.26 0.97
CA ASN A 29 -4.29 -1.93 0.44
C ASN A 29 -4.68 -3.37 0.12
N TYR A 30 -5.14 -3.61 -1.11
CA TYR A 30 -5.68 -4.90 -1.49
C TYR A 30 -4.60 -5.83 -2.01
N ILE A 31 -4.01 -6.62 -1.11
CA ILE A 31 -2.92 -7.53 -1.41
C ILE A 31 -3.37 -8.96 -1.77
N ALA A 32 -4.64 -9.31 -1.55
CA ALA A 32 -5.12 -10.67 -1.73
C ALA A 32 -4.90 -11.19 -3.15
N LYS A 33 -5.10 -10.35 -4.18
CA LYS A 33 -4.83 -10.72 -5.57
C LYS A 33 -3.37 -11.06 -5.79
N GLY A 34 -2.46 -10.22 -5.31
CA GLY A 34 -1.01 -10.46 -5.43
C GLY A 34 -0.56 -11.71 -4.68
N VAL A 35 -1.14 -12.01 -3.51
CA VAL A 35 -0.87 -13.23 -2.75
C VAL A 35 -1.33 -14.48 -3.52
N ILE A 36 -2.51 -14.43 -4.13
CA ILE A 36 -3.12 -15.57 -4.84
C ILE A 36 -2.50 -15.75 -6.22
N ASP A 37 -2.46 -14.70 -7.05
CA ASP A 37 -2.09 -14.75 -8.46
C ASP A 37 -0.66 -14.31 -8.75
N GLY A 38 -0.01 -13.69 -7.78
CA GLY A 38 1.35 -13.14 -7.86
C GLY A 38 1.35 -11.63 -8.07
N PHE A 39 2.23 -10.97 -7.34
CA PHE A 39 2.51 -9.55 -7.51
C PHE A 39 3.30 -9.31 -8.79
N GLU A 40 2.98 -8.27 -9.52
CA GLU A 40 3.64 -7.95 -10.80
C GLU A 40 5.14 -7.71 -10.61
N GLU A 41 5.55 -7.07 -9.50
CA GLU A 41 6.95 -6.83 -9.19
C GLU A 41 7.79 -8.11 -9.03
N PHE A 42 7.14 -9.25 -8.74
CA PHE A 42 7.82 -10.54 -8.61
C PHE A 42 7.78 -11.40 -9.88
N LYS A 43 7.03 -10.99 -10.90
CA LYS A 43 6.95 -11.69 -12.19
C LYS A 43 8.17 -11.42 -13.07
N LYS A 44 9.37 -11.71 -12.57
CA LYS A 44 10.62 -11.51 -13.32
C LYS A 44 10.93 -12.70 -14.21
N PRO A 45 11.40 -12.49 -15.45
CA PRO A 45 11.88 -13.58 -16.29
C PRO A 45 12.98 -14.39 -15.59
N GLY A 46 12.86 -15.72 -15.61
CA GLY A 46 13.86 -16.62 -15.01
C GLY A 46 13.63 -16.96 -13.53
N ILE A 47 12.66 -16.40 -12.85
CA ILE A 47 12.27 -16.85 -11.51
C ILE A 47 11.61 -18.23 -11.62
N LYS A 48 12.32 -19.24 -11.10
CA LYS A 48 11.85 -20.65 -11.07
C LYS A 48 11.13 -21.02 -9.79
N LYS A 49 11.16 -20.16 -8.77
CA LYS A 49 10.58 -20.45 -7.45
C LYS A 49 9.15 -19.94 -7.39
N PRO A 50 8.22 -20.68 -6.73
CA PRO A 50 6.87 -20.21 -6.53
C PRO A 50 6.85 -18.89 -5.76
N TYR A 51 6.07 -17.93 -6.23
CA TYR A 51 5.91 -16.60 -5.63
C TYR A 51 4.46 -16.23 -5.32
N CYS A 52 3.51 -17.13 -5.59
CA CYS A 52 2.11 -16.95 -5.27
C CYS A 52 1.44 -18.29 -4.90
N LEU A 53 0.24 -18.22 -4.33
CA LEU A 53 -0.48 -19.40 -3.86
C LEU A 53 -0.96 -20.30 -5.00
N ASN A 54 -1.38 -19.73 -6.13
CA ASN A 54 -1.81 -20.51 -7.30
C ASN A 54 -0.72 -21.43 -7.85
N GLN A 55 0.54 -21.09 -7.66
CA GLN A 55 1.67 -21.93 -8.10
C GLN A 55 1.98 -23.10 -7.17
N VAL A 56 1.44 -23.10 -5.95
CA VAL A 56 1.70 -24.14 -4.94
C VAL A 56 0.45 -24.93 -4.57
N LYS A 57 -0.75 -24.54 -5.02
CA LYS A 57 -2.02 -25.15 -4.61
C LYS A 57 -2.09 -26.67 -4.87
N ASP A 58 -1.48 -27.14 -5.94
CA ASP A 58 -1.47 -28.55 -6.32
C ASP A 58 -0.30 -29.35 -5.72
N ASN A 59 0.56 -28.71 -4.94
CA ASN A 59 1.67 -29.40 -4.28
C ASN A 59 1.12 -30.26 -3.12
N PRO A 60 1.41 -31.58 -3.07
CA PRO A 60 0.86 -32.48 -2.07
C PRO A 60 1.29 -32.14 -0.62
N LEU A 61 2.38 -31.39 -0.46
CA LEU A 61 2.85 -30.94 0.85
C LEU A 61 2.15 -29.65 1.31
N PHE A 62 1.58 -28.87 0.41
CA PHE A 62 0.83 -27.66 0.77
C PHE A 62 -0.52 -28.05 1.40
N LYS A 63 -0.77 -27.54 2.62
CA LYS A 63 -1.97 -27.87 3.40
C LYS A 63 -2.79 -26.67 3.81
N GLY A 64 -2.38 -25.49 3.45
CA GLY A 64 -3.16 -24.28 3.71
C GLY A 64 -2.31 -23.06 3.94
N VAL A 65 -3.01 -22.03 4.37
CA VAL A 65 -2.42 -20.74 4.72
C VAL A 65 -2.65 -20.43 6.19
N TRP A 66 -1.73 -19.73 6.77
CA TRP A 66 -1.86 -19.10 8.06
C TRP A 66 -1.62 -17.60 7.89
N THR A 67 -2.35 -16.77 8.61
CA THR A 67 -2.26 -15.34 8.41
C THR A 67 -2.15 -14.55 9.70
N TRP A 68 -1.39 -13.50 9.66
CA TRP A 68 -1.50 -12.38 10.55
C TRP A 68 -2.57 -11.45 9.99
N SER A 69 -3.71 -11.43 10.65
CA SER A 69 -4.81 -10.54 10.24
C SER A 69 -4.44 -9.07 10.42
N ARG A 70 -3.66 -8.77 11.45
CA ARG A 70 -3.14 -7.43 11.75
C ARG A 70 -1.63 -7.47 11.60
N GLY A 71 -1.09 -6.95 10.52
CA GLY A 71 0.36 -6.92 10.33
C GLY A 71 1.08 -6.25 11.49
N GLY A 72 2.25 -6.78 11.82
CA GLY A 72 3.28 -6.30 12.72
C GLY A 72 2.84 -5.71 14.05
N GLY A 73 2.96 -6.48 15.10
CA GLY A 73 2.59 -6.18 16.46
C GLY A 73 3.27 -5.02 17.17
N TRP A 74 3.63 -3.99 16.49
CA TRP A 74 4.16 -2.77 17.08
C TRP A 74 3.03 -1.97 17.67
N GLY A 75 3.03 -1.87 19.00
CA GLY A 75 2.00 -1.22 19.76
C GLY A 75 1.62 0.16 19.23
N GLY A 76 0.35 0.30 18.98
CA GLY A 76 -0.30 1.54 18.62
C GLY A 76 -1.79 1.35 18.76
N PRO A 77 -2.59 2.42 18.79
CA PRO A 77 -4.03 2.28 18.89
C PRO A 77 -4.54 1.47 17.70
N TYR A 78 -5.44 0.56 17.99
CA TYR A 78 -6.15 -0.16 16.96
C TYR A 78 -7.05 0.80 16.19
N ILE A 79 -7.12 0.63 14.87
CA ILE A 79 -8.14 1.31 14.07
C ILE A 79 -9.52 0.80 14.47
N LYS A 80 -10.51 1.68 14.47
CA LYS A 80 -11.87 1.35 14.87
C LYS A 80 -12.52 0.38 13.88
N ASN A 81 -12.23 0.50 12.60
CA ASN A 81 -12.79 -0.33 11.53
C ASN A 81 -11.68 -1.04 10.77
N GLU A 82 -11.77 -2.36 10.68
CA GLU A 82 -10.78 -3.22 10.03
C GLU A 82 -11.22 -3.71 8.64
N PHE A 83 -12.13 -3.01 7.98
CA PHE A 83 -12.73 -3.43 6.72
C PHE A 83 -11.71 -3.88 5.66
N TRP A 84 -10.62 -3.14 5.47
CA TRP A 84 -9.60 -3.49 4.47
C TRP A 84 -8.81 -4.74 4.83
N ILE A 85 -8.58 -4.96 6.12
CA ILE A 85 -7.95 -6.18 6.63
C ILE A 85 -8.91 -7.36 6.51
N GLU A 86 -10.18 -7.17 6.90
CA GLU A 86 -11.25 -8.15 6.76
C GLU A 86 -11.40 -8.60 5.31
N LEU A 87 -11.38 -7.67 4.36
CA LEU A 87 -11.46 -7.96 2.93
C LEU A 87 -10.33 -8.90 2.50
N ASN A 88 -9.08 -8.57 2.80
CA ASN A 88 -7.94 -9.42 2.45
C ASN A 88 -8.02 -10.80 3.12
N ALA A 89 -8.36 -10.83 4.42
CA ALA A 89 -8.51 -12.08 5.17
C ALA A 89 -9.63 -12.95 4.59
N TYR A 90 -10.77 -12.34 4.26
CA TYR A 90 -11.89 -13.04 3.63
C TYR A 90 -11.48 -13.66 2.30
N VAL A 91 -10.90 -12.89 1.41
CA VAL A 91 -10.54 -13.38 0.07
C VAL A 91 -9.49 -14.49 0.16
N ILE A 92 -8.45 -14.33 0.95
CA ILE A 92 -7.38 -15.33 1.09
C ILE A 92 -7.90 -16.62 1.74
N SER A 93 -8.72 -16.52 2.80
CA SER A 93 -9.23 -17.70 3.51
C SER A 93 -10.24 -18.49 2.68
N HIS A 94 -11.12 -17.81 1.95
CA HIS A 94 -12.10 -18.47 1.06
C HIS A 94 -11.42 -19.12 -0.14
N TRP A 95 -10.39 -18.48 -0.68
CA TRP A 95 -9.57 -19.11 -1.72
C TRP A 95 -8.85 -20.36 -1.18
N ALA A 96 -8.25 -20.28 0.01
CA ALA A 96 -7.57 -21.43 0.62
C ALA A 96 -8.54 -22.62 0.89
N SER A 97 -9.80 -22.32 1.18
CA SER A 97 -10.86 -23.32 1.36
C SER A 97 -11.37 -23.91 0.04
N ASN A 98 -11.35 -23.15 -1.03
CA ASN A 98 -11.75 -23.57 -2.37
C ASN A 98 -10.88 -22.92 -3.46
N PRO A 99 -9.69 -23.48 -3.78
CA PRO A 99 -8.76 -22.91 -4.76
C PRO A 99 -9.24 -22.99 -6.22
N LEU A 100 -10.44 -23.51 -6.46
CA LEU A 100 -11.07 -23.50 -7.78
C LEU A 100 -11.80 -22.19 -8.07
N LYS A 101 -12.17 -21.44 -7.04
CA LYS A 101 -12.71 -20.09 -7.20
C LYS A 101 -11.60 -19.10 -7.53
N THR A 102 -11.91 -18.17 -8.40
CA THR A 102 -11.01 -17.04 -8.70
C THR A 102 -11.05 -15.99 -7.58
N GLU A 103 -9.98 -15.24 -7.43
CA GLU A 103 -9.93 -14.10 -6.51
C GLU A 103 -11.12 -13.14 -6.75
N LYS A 104 -11.44 -12.85 -8.02
CA LYS A 104 -12.53 -11.96 -8.42
C LYS A 104 -13.90 -12.43 -7.92
N GLU A 105 -14.21 -13.72 -8.08
CA GLU A 105 -15.47 -14.29 -7.60
C GLU A 105 -15.60 -14.17 -6.09
N ILE A 106 -14.52 -14.42 -5.36
CA ILE A 106 -14.53 -14.34 -3.89
C ILE A 106 -14.67 -12.89 -3.44
N LEU A 107 -13.99 -11.94 -4.09
CA LEU A 107 -14.16 -10.51 -3.79
C LEU A 107 -15.62 -10.07 -4.00
N TYR A 108 -16.25 -10.55 -5.05
CA TYR A 108 -17.66 -10.24 -5.32
C TYR A 108 -18.60 -10.87 -4.28
N ASP A 109 -18.32 -12.08 -3.81
CA ASP A 109 -19.05 -12.66 -2.68
C ASP A 109 -18.94 -11.78 -1.42
N PHE A 110 -17.77 -11.22 -1.15
CA PHE A 110 -17.56 -10.31 -0.02
C PHE A 110 -18.40 -9.03 -0.13
N VAL A 111 -18.31 -8.33 -1.25
CA VAL A 111 -19.04 -7.06 -1.40
C VAL A 111 -20.55 -7.26 -1.47
N LYS A 112 -21.00 -8.38 -2.05
CA LYS A 112 -22.39 -8.82 -2.02
C LYS A 112 -22.88 -9.03 -0.58
N ALA A 113 -22.09 -9.71 0.26
CA ALA A 113 -22.41 -9.92 1.66
C ALA A 113 -22.46 -8.61 2.46
N LYS A 114 -21.67 -7.58 2.06
CA LYS A 114 -21.74 -6.23 2.63
C LYS A 114 -22.87 -5.37 2.03
N GLY A 115 -23.61 -5.89 1.04
CA GLY A 115 -24.77 -5.23 0.45
C GLY A 115 -24.44 -4.20 -0.62
N LEU A 116 -23.23 -4.17 -1.17
CA LEU A 116 -22.91 -3.28 -2.28
C LEU A 116 -23.74 -3.65 -3.52
N PRO A 117 -24.39 -2.69 -4.22
CA PRO A 117 -25.10 -2.95 -5.45
C PRO A 117 -24.22 -3.62 -6.52
N GLU A 118 -24.76 -4.58 -7.26
CA GLU A 118 -23.99 -5.30 -8.28
C GLU A 118 -23.39 -4.38 -9.35
N SER A 119 -24.11 -3.31 -9.69
CA SER A 119 -23.63 -2.29 -10.63
C SER A 119 -22.34 -1.57 -10.18
N GLU A 120 -21.99 -1.68 -8.90
CA GLU A 120 -20.80 -1.02 -8.31
C GLU A 120 -19.64 -1.98 -8.02
N TRP A 121 -19.82 -3.29 -8.21
CA TRP A 121 -18.78 -4.29 -7.87
C TRP A 121 -17.48 -4.09 -8.66
N GLU A 122 -17.58 -3.86 -9.97
CA GLU A 122 -16.38 -3.61 -10.79
C GLU A 122 -15.68 -2.32 -10.39
N MET A 123 -16.43 -1.31 -10.00
CA MET A 123 -15.87 -0.04 -9.51
C MET A 123 -15.14 -0.24 -8.18
N PHE A 124 -15.73 -0.99 -7.25
CA PHE A 124 -15.06 -1.36 -6.00
C PHE A 124 -13.80 -2.19 -6.25
N ARG A 125 -13.88 -3.18 -7.15
CA ARG A 125 -12.71 -3.97 -7.54
C ARG A 125 -11.61 -3.12 -8.14
N ARG A 126 -11.94 -2.14 -8.97
CA ARG A 126 -10.99 -1.17 -9.51
C ARG A 126 -10.29 -0.39 -8.40
N LEU A 127 -11.03 0.10 -7.41
CA LEU A 127 -10.45 0.75 -6.23
C LEU A 127 -9.44 -0.17 -5.53
N CYS A 128 -9.82 -1.41 -5.28
CA CYS A 128 -8.95 -2.41 -4.65
C CYS A 128 -7.64 -2.61 -5.42
N LEU A 129 -7.70 -2.84 -6.72
CA LEU A 129 -6.51 -3.05 -7.55
C LEU A 129 -5.61 -1.80 -7.63
N LEU A 130 -6.22 -0.62 -7.73
CA LEU A 130 -5.49 0.64 -7.70
C LEU A 130 -4.79 0.86 -6.36
N SER A 131 -5.37 0.41 -5.25
CA SER A 131 -4.78 0.61 -3.93
C SER A 131 -3.45 -0.11 -3.76
N GLU A 132 -3.30 -1.31 -4.29
CA GLU A 132 -2.03 -2.03 -4.30
C GLU A 132 -0.97 -1.27 -5.12
N ASP A 133 -1.31 -0.89 -6.35
CA ASP A 133 -0.39 -0.15 -7.24
C ASP A 133 -0.01 1.22 -6.65
N GLY A 134 -0.99 1.92 -6.06
CA GLY A 134 -0.77 3.20 -5.38
C GLY A 134 0.14 3.10 -4.16
N VAL A 135 0.06 2.01 -3.38
CA VAL A 135 0.98 1.75 -2.25
C VAL A 135 2.38 1.45 -2.76
N ILE A 136 2.52 0.58 -3.76
CA ILE A 136 3.83 0.20 -4.28
C ILE A 136 4.56 1.40 -4.89
N LYS A 137 3.90 2.19 -5.70
CA LYS A 137 4.49 3.39 -6.31
C LYS A 137 4.69 4.53 -5.31
N GLY A 138 3.80 4.65 -4.32
CA GLY A 138 3.84 5.71 -3.33
C GLY A 138 4.89 5.49 -2.26
N GLN A 139 4.83 4.36 -1.59
CA GLN A 139 5.71 4.03 -0.46
C GLN A 139 7.00 3.36 -0.90
N TYR A 140 6.94 2.52 -1.95
CA TYR A 140 8.08 1.82 -2.53
C TYR A 140 8.47 2.38 -3.89
N SER A 141 9.12 1.57 -4.70
CA SER A 141 9.37 1.85 -6.12
C SER A 141 9.38 0.57 -6.92
N THR A 142 8.88 0.65 -8.15
CA THR A 142 8.96 -0.41 -9.14
C THR A 142 10.29 -0.42 -9.88
N MET A 143 11.14 0.60 -9.66
CA MET A 143 12.41 0.77 -10.35
C MET A 143 13.56 0.11 -9.59
N GLY A 144 14.23 -0.82 -10.23
CA GLY A 144 15.55 -1.31 -9.81
C GLY A 144 15.55 -2.57 -8.94
N ASP A 145 16.74 -2.94 -8.47
CA ASP A 145 17.01 -4.16 -7.72
C ASP A 145 16.69 -4.05 -6.24
N THR A 146 16.22 -2.93 -5.82
CA THR A 146 16.07 -2.59 -4.43
C THR A 146 14.64 -2.22 -4.13
N TYR A 147 14.08 -2.91 -3.18
CA TYR A 147 13.01 -2.38 -2.38
C TYR A 147 13.46 -1.02 -1.86
N VAL A 148 12.96 0.02 -2.52
CA VAL A 148 13.18 1.36 -2.04
C VAL A 148 12.32 1.57 -0.85
N ASN A 149 13.00 1.62 0.23
CA ASN A 149 12.50 2.11 1.48
C ASN A 149 11.20 1.50 1.94
N TRP A 150 11.43 0.53 2.74
CA TRP A 150 10.61 0.19 3.81
C TRP A 150 10.53 1.39 4.78
N THR A 151 9.65 2.31 4.48
CA THR A 151 9.34 3.39 5.41
C THR A 151 8.34 2.85 6.40
N ARG A 152 8.66 2.96 7.67
CA ARG A 152 7.67 2.70 8.71
C ARG A 152 6.53 3.72 8.58
N ASP A 153 5.34 3.32 8.99
CA ASP A 153 4.16 4.18 8.96
C ASP A 153 4.31 5.50 9.74
N ASP A 154 5.22 5.52 10.69
CA ASP A 154 5.50 6.65 11.56
C ASP A 154 6.55 7.62 10.99
N THR A 155 7.08 7.33 9.81
CA THR A 155 8.06 8.20 9.15
C THR A 155 7.74 8.37 7.67
N ILE A 156 7.58 9.60 7.22
CA ILE A 156 7.45 9.91 5.77
C ILE A 156 8.78 9.72 5.06
N THR A 157 9.86 9.93 5.76
CA THR A 157 11.20 10.05 5.19
C THR A 157 12.01 8.78 5.24
N GLY A 158 11.50 7.74 5.89
CA GLY A 158 12.25 6.51 6.04
C GLY A 158 13.51 6.64 6.87
N ASP A 159 14.23 5.55 6.98
CA ASP A 159 15.36 5.37 7.86
C ASP A 159 16.67 5.97 7.29
N VAL A 160 17.68 6.04 8.12
CA VAL A 160 19.05 6.55 7.91
C VAL A 160 19.77 5.97 6.69
N TYR A 161 19.25 4.89 6.11
CA TYR A 161 19.78 4.20 4.92
C TYR A 161 19.54 4.94 3.60
N GLN A 162 18.86 6.04 3.61
CA GLN A 162 18.48 6.78 2.41
C GLN A 162 19.68 7.37 1.67
N LYS A 163 20.75 7.71 2.37
CA LYS A 163 21.93 8.30 1.73
C LYS A 163 22.48 7.41 0.61
N SER A 164 22.80 6.15 0.89
CA SER A 164 23.32 5.21 -0.11
C SER A 164 22.31 4.94 -1.23
N TYR A 165 21.07 5.20 -0.97
CA TYR A 165 19.96 5.05 -1.87
C TYR A 165 19.89 6.22 -2.85
N PHE A 166 19.95 7.44 -2.34
CA PHE A 166 19.99 8.66 -3.15
C PHE A 166 21.26 8.73 -3.99
N ASP A 167 22.40 8.31 -3.45
CA ASP A 167 23.64 8.19 -4.22
C ASP A 167 23.44 7.31 -5.45
N ARG A 168 22.85 6.13 -5.30
CA ARG A 168 22.56 5.23 -6.42
C ARG A 168 21.56 5.81 -7.42
N MET A 169 20.54 6.54 -6.98
CA MET A 169 19.60 7.23 -7.89
C MET A 169 20.31 8.27 -8.73
N ILE A 170 21.22 9.03 -8.13
CA ILE A 170 22.02 10.05 -8.82
C ILE A 170 22.99 9.39 -9.81
N GLU A 171 23.77 8.42 -9.36
CA GLU A 171 24.73 7.68 -10.19
C GLU A 171 24.08 7.02 -11.42
N ARG A 172 22.85 6.51 -11.24
CA ARG A 172 22.07 5.86 -12.31
C ARG A 172 21.21 6.83 -13.11
N ASN A 173 21.27 8.13 -12.82
CA ASN A 173 20.41 9.16 -13.44
C ASN A 173 18.89 8.84 -13.35
N GLN A 174 18.44 8.33 -12.22
CA GLN A 174 17.07 7.86 -12.02
C GLN A 174 16.19 8.80 -11.19
N VAL A 175 16.70 9.90 -10.67
CA VAL A 175 15.98 10.84 -9.79
C VAL A 175 14.62 11.24 -10.38
N ASN A 176 14.60 11.71 -11.62
CA ASN A 176 13.37 12.14 -12.29
C ASN A 176 12.36 10.99 -12.48
N ALA A 177 12.85 9.78 -12.71
CA ALA A 177 11.99 8.61 -12.86
C ALA A 177 11.30 8.25 -11.53
N TYR A 178 12.01 8.32 -10.41
CA TYR A 178 11.46 8.13 -9.08
C TYR A 178 10.41 9.20 -8.74
N LEU A 179 10.69 10.46 -9.00
CA LEU A 179 9.73 11.54 -8.74
C LEU A 179 8.45 11.36 -9.56
N LYS A 180 8.57 11.00 -10.84
CA LYS A 180 7.41 10.70 -11.68
C LYS A 180 6.58 9.52 -11.17
N GLU A 181 7.22 8.50 -10.61
CA GLU A 181 6.52 7.38 -10.00
C GLU A 181 5.70 7.82 -8.79
N LYS A 182 6.23 8.73 -7.94
CA LYS A 182 5.48 9.31 -6.82
C LYS A 182 4.31 10.17 -7.29
N GLU A 183 4.48 10.96 -8.34
CA GLU A 183 3.39 11.71 -8.97
C GLU A 183 2.31 10.77 -9.55
N GLU A 184 2.71 9.62 -10.07
CA GLU A 184 1.76 8.60 -10.52
C GLU A 184 0.96 8.01 -9.36
N ALA A 185 1.60 7.70 -8.23
CA ALA A 185 0.93 7.27 -7.02
C ALA A 185 -0.12 8.28 -6.56
N VAL A 186 0.20 9.57 -6.59
CA VAL A 186 -0.75 10.64 -6.26
C VAL A 186 -1.96 10.62 -7.20
N ARG A 187 -1.76 10.43 -8.50
CA ARG A 187 -2.88 10.33 -9.45
C ARG A 187 -3.77 9.13 -9.16
N ILE A 188 -3.16 7.98 -8.85
CA ILE A 188 -3.87 6.78 -8.47
C ILE A 188 -4.71 7.01 -7.21
N TRP A 189 -4.14 7.61 -6.18
CA TRP A 189 -4.86 7.87 -4.94
C TRP A 189 -5.99 8.88 -5.07
N LYS A 190 -5.85 9.89 -5.93
CA LYS A 190 -6.95 10.79 -6.30
C LYS A 190 -8.09 10.05 -7.01
N GLU A 191 -7.76 9.10 -7.87
CA GLU A 191 -8.77 8.25 -8.50
C GLU A 191 -9.48 7.34 -7.48
N ILE A 192 -8.73 6.74 -6.54
CA ILE A 192 -9.28 5.92 -5.45
C ILE A 192 -10.29 6.74 -4.63
N GLU A 193 -9.93 7.96 -4.24
CA GLU A 193 -10.82 8.86 -3.50
C GLU A 193 -12.09 9.19 -4.31
N LEU A 194 -11.97 9.51 -5.59
CA LEU A 194 -13.13 9.77 -6.47
C LEU A 194 -14.03 8.54 -6.65
N ILE A 195 -13.46 7.33 -6.69
CA ILE A 195 -14.23 6.09 -6.74
C ILE A 195 -14.99 5.90 -5.44
N SER A 196 -14.36 6.12 -4.29
CA SER A 196 -14.99 5.93 -2.98
C SER A 196 -16.25 6.76 -2.78
N GLN A 197 -16.32 7.95 -3.41
CA GLN A 197 -17.51 8.82 -3.37
C GLN A 197 -18.73 8.24 -4.11
N LYS A 198 -18.51 7.27 -4.99
CA LYS A 198 -19.52 6.67 -5.86
C LYS A 198 -19.99 5.29 -5.38
N LEU A 199 -19.48 4.82 -4.26
CA LEU A 199 -19.85 3.54 -3.66
C LEU A 199 -20.96 3.75 -2.63
N HIS A 200 -21.97 2.87 -2.65
CA HIS A 200 -23.18 3.02 -1.83
C HIS A 200 -23.48 1.71 -1.08
N PHE A 201 -22.81 1.50 0.03
CA PHE A 201 -23.16 0.42 0.95
C PHE A 201 -24.43 0.79 1.74
N PRO A 202 -25.23 -0.19 2.19
CA PRO A 202 -26.40 0.07 3.02
C PRO A 202 -26.08 0.76 4.35
N SER A 203 -24.88 0.55 4.89
CA SER A 203 -24.41 1.16 6.12
C SER A 203 -23.76 2.52 5.86
N GLU A 204 -24.35 3.58 6.38
CA GLU A 204 -23.77 4.93 6.34
C GLU A 204 -22.43 5.02 7.08
N GLU A 205 -22.26 4.25 8.18
CA GLU A 205 -20.99 4.18 8.89
C GLU A 205 -19.90 3.58 7.99
N LEU A 206 -20.21 2.53 7.22
CA LEU A 206 -19.28 1.92 6.28
C LEU A 206 -18.96 2.86 5.11
N ASN A 207 -19.97 3.54 4.54
CA ASN A 207 -19.74 4.54 3.49
C ASN A 207 -18.80 5.64 3.98
N HIS A 208 -19.05 6.15 5.18
CA HIS A 208 -18.20 7.17 5.80
C HIS A 208 -16.77 6.65 5.98
N PHE A 209 -16.60 5.46 6.58
CA PHE A 209 -15.28 4.85 6.76
C PHE A 209 -14.52 4.70 5.44
N ILE A 210 -15.17 4.17 4.38
CA ILE A 210 -14.52 3.97 3.08
C ILE A 210 -14.05 5.30 2.50
N ARG A 211 -14.87 6.33 2.53
CA ARG A 211 -14.52 7.67 2.03
C ARG A 211 -13.34 8.25 2.80
N ILE A 212 -13.42 8.27 4.13
CA ILE A 212 -12.37 8.80 4.99
C ILE A 212 -11.06 8.03 4.82
N SER A 213 -11.10 6.70 4.76
CA SER A 213 -9.89 5.88 4.58
C SER A 213 -9.24 6.11 3.22
N CYS A 214 -10.01 6.36 2.16
CA CYS A 214 -9.48 6.72 0.86
C CYS A 214 -8.88 8.13 0.83
N SER A 215 -9.54 9.12 1.46
CA SER A 215 -8.98 10.46 1.63
C SER A 215 -7.70 10.45 2.46
N TYR A 216 -7.67 9.66 3.53
CA TYR A 216 -6.47 9.45 4.34
C TYR A 216 -5.30 8.90 3.50
N GLY A 217 -5.55 7.90 2.66
CA GLY A 217 -4.55 7.36 1.74
C GLY A 217 -4.06 8.39 0.73
N ARG A 218 -4.97 9.20 0.16
CA ARG A 218 -4.61 10.27 -0.77
C ARG A 218 -3.66 11.29 -0.11
N ILE A 219 -4.03 11.81 1.04
CA ILE A 219 -3.21 12.81 1.75
C ILE A 219 -1.84 12.21 2.11
N LYS A 220 -1.82 10.98 2.63
CA LYS A 220 -0.58 10.27 2.96
C LYS A 220 0.38 10.23 1.77
N TYR A 221 -0.10 9.79 0.61
CA TYR A 221 0.78 9.62 -0.55
C TYR A 221 1.09 10.92 -1.29
N GLU A 222 0.27 11.95 -1.14
CA GLU A 222 0.66 13.32 -1.52
C GLU A 222 1.79 13.84 -0.64
N LEU A 223 1.70 13.66 0.69
CA LEU A 223 2.78 13.99 1.62
C LEU A 223 4.09 13.25 1.27
N PHE A 224 4.00 11.95 0.97
CA PHE A 224 5.17 11.18 0.54
C PHE A 224 5.78 11.76 -0.73
N ALA A 225 4.97 12.05 -1.75
CA ALA A 225 5.46 12.60 -3.01
C ALA A 225 6.18 13.95 -2.82
N VAL A 226 5.59 14.85 -2.06
CA VAL A 226 6.18 16.15 -1.77
C VAL A 226 7.45 16.02 -0.94
N SER A 227 7.47 15.14 0.06
CA SER A 227 8.67 14.88 0.88
C SER A 227 9.82 14.35 0.01
N TRP A 228 9.53 13.45 -0.93
CA TRP A 228 10.54 12.96 -1.88
C TRP A 228 11.08 14.07 -2.78
N GLN A 229 10.23 14.99 -3.24
CA GLN A 229 10.66 16.16 -4.01
C GLN A 229 11.60 17.03 -3.20
N ILE A 230 11.23 17.40 -1.97
CA ILE A 230 12.07 18.22 -1.08
C ILE A 230 13.42 17.54 -0.82
N MET A 231 13.39 16.28 -0.39
CA MET A 231 14.61 15.56 -0.03
C MET A 231 15.55 15.36 -1.22
N LEU A 232 15.03 14.89 -2.35
CA LEU A 232 15.87 14.62 -3.53
C LEU A 232 16.41 15.91 -4.15
N CYS A 233 15.61 16.98 -4.24
CA CYS A 233 16.08 18.26 -4.72
C CYS A 233 17.21 18.81 -3.85
N GLY A 234 17.06 18.76 -2.51
CA GLY A 234 18.09 19.15 -1.56
C GLY A 234 19.34 18.28 -1.69
N TYR A 235 19.18 16.95 -1.69
CA TYR A 235 20.29 16.01 -1.77
C TYR A 235 21.08 16.12 -3.07
N VAL A 236 20.39 16.27 -4.20
CA VAL A 236 21.04 16.48 -5.51
C VAL A 236 21.84 17.78 -5.51
N ALA A 237 21.28 18.87 -4.99
CA ALA A 237 21.98 20.15 -4.91
C ALA A 237 23.26 20.05 -4.06
N ASP A 238 23.18 19.44 -2.88
CA ASP A 238 24.33 19.26 -1.99
C ASP A 238 25.42 18.38 -2.61
N THR A 239 25.03 17.26 -3.22
CA THR A 239 25.96 16.29 -3.79
C THR A 239 26.64 16.83 -5.05
N THR A 240 25.89 17.50 -5.92
CA THR A 240 26.41 18.02 -7.19
C THR A 240 26.98 19.43 -7.10
N LYS A 241 26.84 20.09 -5.93
CA LYS A 241 27.19 21.50 -5.71
C LYS A 241 26.50 22.48 -6.69
N LYS A 242 25.32 22.07 -7.18
CA LYS A 242 24.46 22.93 -8.01
C LYS A 242 23.42 23.59 -7.12
N SER A 243 23.06 24.83 -7.45
CA SER A 243 21.95 25.50 -6.79
C SER A 243 20.63 24.83 -7.17
N PHE A 244 19.74 24.65 -6.21
CA PHE A 244 18.36 24.28 -6.48
C PHE A 244 17.50 25.51 -6.77
N ASN A 245 16.39 25.30 -7.46
CA ASN A 245 15.41 26.36 -7.71
C ASN A 245 14.65 26.67 -6.42
N ARG A 246 14.99 27.80 -5.80
CA ARG A 246 14.38 28.22 -4.53
C ARG A 246 12.85 28.39 -4.62
N ILE A 247 12.36 28.95 -5.74
CA ILE A 247 10.91 29.17 -5.94
C ILE A 247 10.19 27.83 -5.98
N GLU A 248 10.78 26.84 -6.61
CA GLU A 248 10.22 25.49 -6.69
C GLU A 248 10.25 24.80 -5.32
N MET A 249 11.34 24.94 -4.58
CA MET A 249 11.44 24.39 -3.22
C MET A 249 10.42 25.02 -2.28
N ASP A 250 10.24 26.33 -2.31
CA ASP A 250 9.24 27.04 -1.52
C ASP A 250 7.81 26.55 -1.81
N LYS A 251 7.51 26.21 -3.08
CA LYS A 251 6.22 25.58 -3.43
C LYS A 251 6.05 24.20 -2.81
N TYR A 252 7.09 23.37 -2.82
CA TYR A 252 7.02 22.04 -2.20
C TYR A 252 6.85 22.14 -0.68
N ILE A 253 7.56 23.06 -0.03
CA ILE A 253 7.43 23.30 1.42
C ILE A 253 6.01 23.77 1.75
N THR A 254 5.48 24.73 1.01
CA THR A 254 4.09 25.19 1.20
C THR A 254 3.08 24.06 1.00
N ALA A 255 3.24 23.26 -0.06
CA ALA A 255 2.38 22.11 -0.31
C ALA A 255 2.47 21.06 0.81
N PHE A 256 3.66 20.85 1.37
CA PHE A 256 3.83 19.97 2.53
C PHE A 256 3.08 20.48 3.75
N ASP A 257 3.21 21.77 4.07
CA ASP A 257 2.56 22.39 5.24
C ASP A 257 1.02 22.33 5.11
N ASP A 258 0.49 22.60 3.92
CA ASP A 258 -0.95 22.53 3.64
C ASP A 258 -1.48 21.08 3.80
N LEU A 259 -0.78 20.10 3.21
CA LEU A 259 -1.13 18.69 3.31
C LEU A 259 -0.98 18.17 4.74
N TRP A 260 0.05 18.63 5.46
CA TRP A 260 0.24 18.30 6.86
C TRP A 260 -0.91 18.78 7.75
N LYS A 261 -1.39 19.98 7.48
CA LYS A 261 -2.56 20.50 8.17
C LYS A 261 -3.79 19.68 7.84
N GLU A 262 -4.06 19.38 6.56
CA GLU A 262 -5.18 18.55 6.13
C GLU A 262 -5.15 17.16 6.78
N TRP A 263 -3.96 16.54 6.86
CA TRP A 263 -3.74 15.27 7.55
C TRP A 263 -4.10 15.34 9.03
N ASN A 264 -3.63 16.37 9.73
CA ASN A 264 -3.92 16.54 11.16
C ASN A 264 -5.41 16.78 11.39
N ASP A 265 -6.04 17.64 10.61
CA ASP A 265 -7.46 17.95 10.71
C ASP A 265 -8.30 16.66 10.52
N LEU A 266 -8.01 15.89 9.47
CA LEU A 266 -8.67 14.62 9.23
C LEU A 266 -8.47 13.62 10.38
N SER A 267 -7.26 13.51 10.93
CA SER A 267 -6.93 12.58 12.00
C SER A 267 -7.53 12.97 13.35
N LEU A 268 -7.78 14.27 13.58
CA LEU A 268 -8.41 14.76 14.80
C LEU A 268 -9.94 14.62 14.76
N GLU A 269 -10.54 14.76 13.59
CA GLU A 269 -11.99 14.74 13.40
C GLU A 269 -12.56 13.33 13.24
N ASN A 270 -11.72 12.34 12.93
CA ASN A 270 -12.18 10.99 12.59
C ASN A 270 -11.51 9.91 13.43
N ASP A 271 -12.31 9.18 14.21
CA ASP A 271 -11.88 8.00 14.97
C ASP A 271 -11.34 6.86 14.07
N ASN A 272 -11.65 6.89 12.78
CA ASN A 272 -11.17 5.92 11.80
C ASN A 272 -9.77 6.26 11.25
N CYS A 273 -9.25 7.45 11.54
CA CYS A 273 -7.91 7.88 11.17
C CYS A 273 -7.03 7.84 12.41
N PRO A 274 -6.24 6.79 12.58
CA PRO A 274 -5.51 6.61 13.82
C PRO A 274 -4.42 7.65 14.00
N SER A 275 -4.39 8.25 15.16
CA SER A 275 -3.36 9.22 15.57
C SER A 275 -1.94 8.63 15.58
N MET A 276 -1.80 7.30 15.48
CA MET A 276 -0.50 6.62 15.41
C MET A 276 0.28 6.94 14.14
N TYR A 277 -0.39 7.44 13.11
CA TYR A 277 0.24 7.91 11.88
C TYR A 277 0.62 9.38 11.96
N LYS A 278 0.66 9.94 13.17
CA LYS A 278 1.30 11.22 13.36
C LYS A 278 2.72 11.10 12.83
N ILE A 279 2.99 11.85 11.81
CA ILE A 279 4.35 12.08 11.35
C ILE A 279 5.08 12.65 12.56
N SER A 280 6.21 12.04 12.92
CA SER A 280 6.93 12.52 14.08
C SER A 280 7.31 13.97 13.86
N SER A 281 7.12 14.80 14.87
CA SER A 281 7.50 16.21 14.86
C SER A 281 9.01 16.45 14.76
N ASN A 282 9.77 15.45 14.35
CA ASN A 282 11.22 15.49 14.20
C ASN A 282 11.64 15.84 12.76
N PHE A 283 10.89 16.71 12.12
CA PHE A 283 11.30 17.44 10.92
C PHE A 283 11.65 18.87 11.26
#